data_59470bb2eb37b2a6ff64dc9ba5a9416b
#
_entry.id   59470bb2eb37b2a6ff64dc9ba5a9416b
#
_cell.length_a   1.000
_cell.length_b   1.000
_cell.length_c   1.000
_cell.angle_alpha   90.00
_cell.angle_beta   90.00
_cell.angle_gamma   90.00
#
_symmetry.space_group_name_H-M   'P 1'
#
loop_
_entity.id
_entity.type
_entity.pdbx_description
1 polymer ?
#
loop_
_entity_poly.entity_id
_entity_poly.type
_entity_poly.pdbx_seq_one_letter_code
_entity_poly.pdbx_strand_id
1 'polypeptide(L)'
;MSSTRCAVIGVGYLGKFHAQKYAALPNAELIAVVDTNPQQAAAVAADCNCRAITDYADLLGRVEAVSIAVPTTLHFKIAQEFLNHGTHVLLEKPITTTVSQAVELNRIAREKGVILQVGHLERFNAALMDLADRRMAPLFIESHRLAPFKPRATDVNVVLDLMIHDIDIILDMVRSPVKSLAASGAQVLSQAIDIANARIEFENGCVANVTSSRVSMKTERKMRIFQQNAYISVDFQNRGLAVHRVGEREMFPGIPEITSEESFFEESDALRSEIIAFLDAIQNGAPVIVTGEDGQRALETAIRITDLVLRDKQVLR
;
A
#
# COMPACT_ATOMS: atom_id res chain seq x y z
N MET A 1 3.03 -18.05 23.95
CA MET A 1 1.87 -17.45 23.26
C MET A 1 1.37 -18.47 22.26
N SER A 2 0.07 -18.65 22.06
CA SER A 2 -0.44 -19.55 21.01
C SER A 2 -0.19 -18.92 19.64
N SER A 3 0.22 -19.73 18.67
CA SER A 3 0.35 -19.29 17.28
C SER A 3 -1.03 -19.01 16.67
N THR A 4 -1.15 -17.97 15.83
CA THR A 4 -2.38 -17.67 15.10
C THR A 4 -2.51 -18.62 13.90
N ARG A 5 -3.66 -19.29 13.76
CA ARG A 5 -3.94 -20.17 12.62
C ARG A 5 -4.27 -19.32 11.38
N CYS A 6 -3.37 -19.37 10.40
CA CYS A 6 -3.41 -18.53 9.20
C CYS A 6 -3.65 -19.35 7.94
N ALA A 7 -4.18 -18.69 6.90
CA ALA A 7 -4.20 -19.20 5.54
C ALA A 7 -3.92 -18.09 4.52
N VAL A 8 -3.53 -18.48 3.32
CA VAL A 8 -3.33 -17.55 2.20
C VAL A 8 -4.24 -17.93 1.05
N ILE A 9 -5.03 -16.97 0.58
CA ILE A 9 -6.00 -17.12 -0.50
C ILE A 9 -5.45 -16.45 -1.76
N GLY A 10 -5.21 -17.27 -2.80
CA GLY A 10 -4.47 -16.88 -4.00
C GLY A 10 -2.96 -16.96 -3.76
N VAL A 11 -2.31 -17.99 -4.31
CA VAL A 11 -0.86 -18.19 -4.17
C VAL A 11 -0.13 -18.05 -5.51
N GLY A 12 -0.58 -17.09 -6.31
CA GLY A 12 0.13 -16.62 -7.50
C GLY A 12 1.45 -15.92 -7.16
N TYR A 13 1.81 -14.91 -7.98
CA TYR A 13 3.10 -14.23 -7.84
C TYR A 13 3.35 -13.66 -6.44
N LEU A 14 2.38 -12.94 -5.85
CA LEU A 14 2.55 -12.28 -4.55
C LEU A 14 2.18 -13.21 -3.40
N GLY A 15 1.06 -13.94 -3.50
CA GLY A 15 0.57 -14.76 -2.39
C GLY A 15 1.50 -15.90 -1.98
N LYS A 16 2.34 -16.43 -2.89
CA LYS A 16 3.38 -17.40 -2.49
C LYS A 16 4.37 -16.80 -1.48
N PHE A 17 4.70 -15.52 -1.61
CA PHE A 17 5.57 -14.86 -0.63
C PHE A 17 4.88 -14.68 0.71
N HIS A 18 3.57 -14.34 0.74
CA HIS A 18 2.80 -14.33 1.98
C HIS A 18 2.85 -15.70 2.67
N ALA A 19 2.62 -16.79 1.94
CA ALA A 19 2.68 -18.15 2.48
C ALA A 19 4.05 -18.46 3.10
N GLN A 20 5.13 -18.14 2.39
CA GLN A 20 6.51 -18.34 2.86
C GLN A 20 6.81 -17.53 4.14
N LYS A 21 6.27 -16.29 4.26
CA LYS A 21 6.46 -15.47 5.46
C LYS A 21 5.70 -16.07 6.65
N TYR A 22 4.42 -16.44 6.48
CA TYR A 22 3.68 -17.11 7.56
C TYR A 22 4.35 -18.41 8.01
N ALA A 23 4.81 -19.24 7.08
CA ALA A 23 5.51 -20.49 7.42
C ALA A 23 6.82 -20.29 8.20
N ALA A 24 7.48 -19.12 8.02
CA ALA A 24 8.74 -18.79 8.70
C ALA A 24 8.56 -18.05 10.04
N LEU A 25 7.35 -17.64 10.40
CA LEU A 25 7.09 -16.88 11.63
C LEU A 25 6.68 -17.80 12.78
N PRO A 26 7.36 -17.72 13.95
CA PRO A 26 7.09 -18.63 15.08
C PRO A 26 5.73 -18.41 15.74
N ASN A 27 5.12 -17.25 15.55
CA ASN A 27 3.82 -16.87 16.09
C ASN A 27 2.66 -17.05 15.10
N ALA A 28 2.92 -17.70 13.94
CA ALA A 28 1.93 -18.07 12.95
C ALA A 28 1.94 -19.59 12.71
N GLU A 29 0.77 -20.16 12.49
CA GLU A 29 0.58 -21.53 12.02
C GLU A 29 -0.11 -21.48 10.67
N LEU A 30 0.66 -21.68 9.58
CA LEU A 30 0.08 -21.71 8.23
C LEU A 30 -0.66 -23.02 8.01
N ILE A 31 -2.00 -23.01 8.15
CA ILE A 31 -2.84 -24.19 8.01
C ILE A 31 -2.96 -24.64 6.56
N ALA A 32 -3.16 -23.68 5.65
CA ALA A 32 -3.41 -23.97 4.25
C ALA A 32 -3.08 -22.81 3.33
N VAL A 33 -2.86 -23.14 2.07
CA VAL A 33 -2.87 -22.22 0.94
C VAL A 33 -3.97 -22.61 -0.04
N VAL A 34 -4.60 -21.61 -0.65
CA VAL A 34 -5.72 -21.79 -1.57
C VAL A 34 -5.39 -21.19 -2.93
N ASP A 35 -5.59 -21.94 -3.98
CA ASP A 35 -5.57 -21.44 -5.36
C ASP A 35 -6.50 -22.27 -6.22
N THR A 36 -7.20 -21.64 -7.16
CA THR A 36 -8.07 -22.33 -8.13
C THR A 36 -7.28 -23.24 -9.07
N ASN A 37 -5.97 -22.99 -9.23
CA ASN A 37 -5.05 -23.90 -9.91
C ASN A 37 -4.48 -24.89 -8.88
N PRO A 38 -4.88 -26.19 -8.94
CA PRO A 38 -4.46 -27.17 -7.95
C PRO A 38 -2.96 -27.47 -7.98
N GLN A 39 -2.30 -27.32 -9.13
CA GLN A 39 -0.85 -27.50 -9.25
C GLN A 39 -0.10 -26.38 -8.54
N GLN A 40 -0.57 -25.12 -8.68
CA GLN A 40 0.00 -23.97 -8.00
C GLN A 40 -0.18 -24.09 -6.48
N ALA A 41 -1.40 -24.46 -6.03
CA ALA A 41 -1.67 -24.70 -4.61
C ALA A 41 -0.76 -25.79 -4.04
N ALA A 42 -0.64 -26.93 -4.72
CA ALA A 42 0.18 -28.06 -4.28
C ALA A 42 1.68 -27.71 -4.20
N ALA A 43 2.21 -26.97 -5.19
CA ALA A 43 3.62 -26.55 -5.18
C ALA A 43 3.94 -25.65 -3.99
N VAL A 44 3.13 -24.60 -3.74
CA VAL A 44 3.35 -23.68 -2.61
C VAL A 44 3.10 -24.37 -1.27
N ALA A 45 2.11 -25.26 -1.18
CA ALA A 45 1.84 -26.03 0.03
C ALA A 45 3.01 -26.94 0.42
N ALA A 46 3.65 -27.57 -0.55
CA ALA A 46 4.83 -28.40 -0.34
C ALA A 46 6.02 -27.57 0.18
N ASP A 47 6.27 -26.39 -0.43
CA ASP A 47 7.35 -25.47 0.00
C ASP A 47 7.14 -24.94 1.42
N CYS A 48 5.86 -24.74 1.82
CA CYS A 48 5.51 -24.15 3.11
C CYS A 48 5.08 -25.19 4.17
N ASN A 49 5.09 -26.48 3.84
CA ASN A 49 4.67 -27.58 4.71
C ASN A 49 3.24 -27.38 5.30
N CYS A 50 2.27 -27.08 4.42
CA CYS A 50 0.88 -26.85 4.78
C CYS A 50 -0.08 -27.58 3.82
N ARG A 51 -1.39 -27.42 4.00
CA ARG A 51 -2.40 -28.05 3.15
C ARG A 51 -2.62 -27.24 1.87
N ALA A 52 -2.77 -27.94 0.73
CA ALA A 52 -3.26 -27.34 -0.52
C ALA A 52 -4.81 -27.50 -0.59
N ILE A 53 -5.50 -26.41 -0.89
CA ILE A 53 -6.97 -26.35 -1.00
C ILE A 53 -7.31 -25.58 -2.29
N THR A 54 -8.41 -25.95 -2.95
CA THR A 54 -8.85 -25.28 -4.19
C THR A 54 -10.07 -24.39 -3.99
N ASP A 55 -10.81 -24.55 -2.90
CA ASP A 55 -11.96 -23.72 -2.54
C ASP A 55 -11.74 -23.09 -1.16
N TYR A 56 -11.69 -21.75 -1.07
CA TYR A 56 -11.53 -21.04 0.17
C TYR A 56 -12.68 -21.24 1.16
N ALA A 57 -13.88 -21.63 0.67
CA ALA A 57 -15.03 -21.87 1.53
C ALA A 57 -14.77 -22.96 2.58
N ASP A 58 -13.87 -23.90 2.29
CA ASP A 58 -13.45 -24.96 3.22
C ASP A 58 -12.73 -24.43 4.46
N LEU A 59 -12.29 -23.15 4.46
CA LEU A 59 -11.57 -22.52 5.57
C LEU A 59 -12.42 -21.58 6.42
N LEU A 60 -13.64 -21.28 6.01
CA LEU A 60 -14.54 -20.37 6.73
C LEU A 60 -14.81 -20.91 8.15
N GLY A 61 -14.54 -20.07 9.16
CA GLY A 61 -14.65 -20.42 10.58
C GLY A 61 -13.59 -21.42 11.09
N ARG A 62 -12.58 -21.78 10.29
CA ARG A 62 -11.52 -22.74 10.66
C ARG A 62 -10.16 -22.10 10.87
N VAL A 63 -9.97 -20.87 10.42
CA VAL A 63 -8.75 -20.08 10.58
C VAL A 63 -9.06 -18.77 11.28
N GLU A 64 -8.06 -18.23 11.98
CA GLU A 64 -8.19 -16.99 12.72
C GLU A 64 -7.83 -15.77 11.87
N ALA A 65 -6.94 -15.96 10.89
CA ALA A 65 -6.48 -14.90 10.00
C ALA A 65 -6.23 -15.41 8.59
N VAL A 66 -6.45 -14.54 7.59
CA VAL A 66 -6.14 -14.83 6.18
C VAL A 66 -5.43 -13.66 5.52
N SER A 67 -4.47 -13.97 4.63
CA SER A 67 -4.03 -13.03 3.60
C SER A 67 -4.75 -13.34 2.29
N ILE A 68 -5.31 -12.31 1.65
CA ILE A 68 -6.03 -12.43 0.39
C ILE A 68 -5.22 -11.71 -0.70
N ALA A 69 -4.65 -12.49 -1.63
CA ALA A 69 -3.78 -12.01 -2.71
C ALA A 69 -4.27 -12.53 -4.08
N VAL A 70 -5.56 -12.44 -4.30
CA VAL A 70 -6.26 -12.79 -5.54
C VAL A 70 -6.42 -11.57 -6.45
N PRO A 71 -6.94 -11.70 -7.69
CA PRO A 71 -7.32 -10.54 -8.50
C PRO A 71 -8.33 -9.63 -7.77
N THR A 72 -8.16 -8.31 -7.90
CA THR A 72 -8.94 -7.29 -7.17
C THR A 72 -10.46 -7.46 -7.30
N THR A 73 -10.93 -7.97 -8.45
CA THR A 73 -12.36 -8.24 -8.69
C THR A 73 -12.97 -9.25 -7.73
N LEU A 74 -12.15 -10.07 -7.08
CA LEU A 74 -12.57 -11.08 -6.11
C LEU A 74 -12.39 -10.62 -4.65
N HIS A 75 -11.67 -9.53 -4.41
CA HIS A 75 -11.34 -9.04 -3.06
C HIS A 75 -12.58 -8.89 -2.19
N PHE A 76 -13.59 -8.14 -2.68
CA PHE A 76 -14.79 -7.86 -1.91
C PHE A 76 -15.51 -9.13 -1.47
N LYS A 77 -15.79 -10.03 -2.42
CA LYS A 77 -16.52 -11.27 -2.13
C LYS A 77 -15.82 -12.12 -1.09
N ILE A 78 -14.54 -12.39 -1.29
CA ILE A 78 -13.78 -13.28 -0.42
C ILE A 78 -13.55 -12.65 0.95
N ALA A 79 -13.16 -11.37 1.01
CA ALA A 79 -12.94 -10.68 2.28
C ALA A 79 -14.23 -10.58 3.10
N GLN A 80 -15.37 -10.27 2.47
CA GLN A 80 -16.68 -10.21 3.11
C GLN A 80 -17.03 -11.54 3.79
N GLU A 81 -16.82 -12.68 3.13
CA GLU A 81 -17.13 -13.99 3.68
C GLU A 81 -16.25 -14.30 4.90
N PHE A 82 -14.94 -14.06 4.84
CA PHE A 82 -14.05 -14.27 6.00
C PHE A 82 -14.38 -13.34 7.17
N LEU A 83 -14.56 -12.05 6.93
CA LEU A 83 -14.93 -11.09 7.96
C LEU A 83 -16.23 -11.47 8.66
N ASN A 84 -17.26 -11.90 7.89
CA ASN A 84 -18.53 -12.35 8.44
C ASN A 84 -18.41 -13.59 9.36
N HIS A 85 -17.40 -14.43 9.11
CA HIS A 85 -17.10 -15.59 9.95
C HIS A 85 -16.14 -15.28 11.10
N GLY A 86 -15.85 -14.00 11.37
CA GLY A 86 -15.01 -13.60 12.49
C GLY A 86 -13.51 -13.81 12.26
N THR A 87 -13.08 -13.88 11.00
CA THR A 87 -11.67 -14.05 10.61
C THR A 87 -11.03 -12.69 10.33
N HIS A 88 -9.84 -12.45 10.88
CA HIS A 88 -9.04 -11.28 10.58
C HIS A 88 -8.49 -11.34 9.13
N VAL A 89 -8.45 -10.22 8.42
CA VAL A 89 -8.11 -10.19 7.00
C VAL A 89 -6.97 -9.20 6.73
N LEU A 90 -5.88 -9.68 6.12
CA LEU A 90 -4.90 -8.87 5.40
C LEU A 90 -5.25 -8.95 3.91
N LEU A 91 -5.70 -7.84 3.34
CA LEU A 91 -6.21 -7.77 1.98
C LEU A 91 -5.26 -6.97 1.09
N GLU A 92 -4.82 -7.55 -0.03
CA GLU A 92 -3.96 -6.85 -0.97
C GLU A 92 -4.61 -5.60 -1.60
N LYS A 93 -3.75 -4.65 -1.98
CA LYS A 93 -4.18 -3.42 -2.66
C LYS A 93 -4.56 -3.68 -4.14
N PRO A 94 -5.45 -2.86 -4.72
CA PRO A 94 -6.39 -1.96 -4.03
C PRO A 94 -7.42 -2.76 -3.23
N ILE A 95 -7.89 -2.20 -2.12
CA ILE A 95 -8.81 -2.91 -1.19
C ILE A 95 -10.01 -3.55 -1.92
N THR A 96 -10.61 -2.85 -2.87
CA THR A 96 -11.74 -3.32 -3.69
C THR A 96 -11.75 -2.61 -5.05
N THR A 97 -12.71 -2.94 -5.90
CA THR A 97 -12.91 -2.26 -7.20
C THR A 97 -13.73 -0.98 -7.10
N THR A 98 -14.56 -0.82 -6.05
CA THR A 98 -15.40 0.37 -5.82
C THR A 98 -15.31 0.83 -4.37
N VAL A 99 -15.50 2.14 -4.15
CA VAL A 99 -15.49 2.72 -2.80
C VAL A 99 -16.61 2.14 -1.93
N SER A 100 -17.81 1.89 -2.50
CA SER A 100 -18.92 1.30 -1.75
C SER A 100 -18.61 -0.09 -1.18
N GLN A 101 -17.87 -0.90 -1.92
CA GLN A 101 -17.39 -2.19 -1.45
C GLN A 101 -16.40 -2.04 -0.28
N ALA A 102 -15.48 -1.07 -0.36
CA ALA A 102 -14.53 -0.79 0.73
C ALA A 102 -15.24 -0.32 2.01
N VAL A 103 -16.24 0.58 1.87
CA VAL A 103 -17.09 1.03 2.99
C VAL A 103 -17.78 -0.15 3.65
N GLU A 104 -18.32 -1.09 2.86
CA GLU A 104 -19.01 -2.26 3.40
C GLU A 104 -18.06 -3.22 4.11
N LEU A 105 -16.85 -3.48 3.59
CA LEU A 105 -15.85 -4.29 4.30
C LEU A 105 -15.45 -3.66 5.65
N ASN A 106 -15.24 -2.34 5.68
CA ASN A 106 -14.93 -1.61 6.91
C ASN A 106 -16.07 -1.71 7.94
N ARG A 107 -17.33 -1.62 7.47
CA ARG A 107 -18.50 -1.79 8.34
C ARG A 107 -18.55 -3.18 8.96
N ILE A 108 -18.37 -4.22 8.14
CA ILE A 108 -18.41 -5.61 8.60
C ILE A 108 -17.27 -5.89 9.60
N ALA A 109 -16.03 -5.47 9.28
CA ALA A 109 -14.89 -5.66 10.15
C ALA A 109 -15.14 -5.06 11.55
N ARG A 110 -15.69 -3.83 11.58
CA ARG A 110 -16.04 -3.14 12.84
C ARG A 110 -17.15 -3.85 13.59
N GLU A 111 -18.21 -4.27 12.92
CA GLU A 111 -19.34 -4.99 13.55
C GLU A 111 -18.95 -6.34 14.11
N LYS A 112 -18.02 -7.03 13.45
CA LYS A 112 -17.51 -8.34 13.89
C LYS A 112 -16.36 -8.23 14.89
N GLY A 113 -15.83 -7.05 15.13
CA GLY A 113 -14.68 -6.85 16.01
C GLY A 113 -13.40 -7.51 15.49
N VAL A 114 -13.23 -7.60 14.16
CA VAL A 114 -12.07 -8.20 13.51
C VAL A 114 -11.24 -7.16 12.77
N ILE A 115 -9.96 -7.46 12.56
CA ILE A 115 -9.02 -6.59 11.87
C ILE A 115 -9.19 -6.77 10.35
N LEU A 116 -9.29 -5.65 9.66
CA LEU A 116 -9.08 -5.51 8.22
C LEU A 116 -7.85 -4.62 8.01
N GLN A 117 -6.73 -5.23 7.62
CA GLN A 117 -5.51 -4.53 7.22
C GLN A 117 -5.37 -4.58 5.69
N VAL A 118 -4.90 -3.49 5.08
CA VAL A 118 -4.72 -3.42 3.62
C VAL A 118 -3.25 -3.46 3.26
N GLY A 119 -2.91 -4.21 2.20
CA GLY A 119 -1.56 -4.48 1.72
C GLY A 119 -0.87 -3.29 1.05
N HIS A 120 -0.84 -2.12 1.67
CA HIS A 120 -0.02 -1.00 1.23
C HIS A 120 1.42 -1.17 1.73
N LEU A 121 2.11 -2.11 1.12
CA LEU A 121 3.45 -2.58 1.49
C LEU A 121 4.49 -1.47 1.68
N GLU A 122 4.40 -0.38 0.92
CA GLU A 122 5.34 0.75 1.03
C GLU A 122 5.32 1.42 2.42
N ARG A 123 4.23 1.29 3.19
CA ARG A 123 4.16 1.78 4.59
C ARG A 123 5.14 1.07 5.52
N PHE A 124 5.60 -0.12 5.13
CA PHE A 124 6.57 -0.93 5.85
C PHE A 124 7.98 -0.78 5.29
N ASN A 125 8.21 0.21 4.43
CA ASN A 125 9.55 0.58 3.98
C ASN A 125 10.33 1.21 5.13
N ALA A 126 11.56 0.75 5.37
CA ALA A 126 12.38 1.17 6.51
C ALA A 126 12.59 2.69 6.58
N ALA A 127 12.73 3.37 5.43
CA ALA A 127 12.86 4.82 5.38
C ALA A 127 11.59 5.55 5.83
N LEU A 128 10.39 5.01 5.54
CA LEU A 128 9.14 5.56 6.04
C LEU A 128 8.89 5.24 7.50
N MET A 129 9.26 4.04 7.95
CA MET A 129 9.14 3.67 9.36
C MET A 129 10.01 4.59 10.24
N ASP A 130 11.22 4.95 9.80
CA ASP A 130 12.07 5.93 10.49
C ASP A 130 11.42 7.34 10.54
N LEU A 131 10.68 7.71 9.49
CA LEU A 131 9.94 8.97 9.46
C LEU A 131 8.69 8.98 10.34
N ALA A 132 8.07 7.83 10.63
CA ALA A 132 6.84 7.74 11.41
C ALA A 132 7.01 8.27 12.84
N ASP A 133 8.21 8.14 13.42
CA ASP A 133 8.55 8.65 14.75
C ASP A 133 8.85 10.17 14.75
N ARG A 134 8.94 10.80 13.57
CA ARG A 134 9.25 12.22 13.43
C ARG A 134 7.95 13.04 13.26
N ARG A 135 7.89 14.20 13.92
CA ARG A 135 6.75 15.10 13.74
C ARG A 135 6.75 15.69 12.34
N MET A 136 5.80 15.26 11.51
CA MET A 136 5.63 15.73 10.15
C MET A 136 4.55 16.81 10.07
N ALA A 137 4.86 17.89 9.35
CA ALA A 137 3.93 18.98 9.05
C ALA A 137 4.20 19.50 7.62
N PRO A 138 3.96 18.65 6.58
CA PRO A 138 4.32 18.99 5.22
C PRO A 138 3.51 20.18 4.71
N LEU A 139 4.19 21.10 4.03
CA LEU A 139 3.61 22.21 3.28
C LEU A 139 3.49 21.87 1.79
N PHE A 140 4.48 21.15 1.29
CA PHE A 140 4.52 20.73 -0.09
C PHE A 140 5.15 19.33 -0.21
N ILE A 141 4.60 18.48 -1.10
CA ILE A 141 5.12 17.14 -1.39
C ILE A 141 5.25 16.96 -2.90
N GLU A 142 6.37 16.40 -3.34
CA GLU A 142 6.57 15.90 -4.70
C GLU A 142 6.83 14.39 -4.65
N SER A 143 6.10 13.61 -5.45
CA SER A 143 6.34 12.18 -5.59
C SER A 143 6.45 11.76 -7.04
N HIS A 144 7.46 10.95 -7.33
CA HIS A 144 7.71 10.35 -8.63
C HIS A 144 7.81 8.83 -8.50
N ARG A 145 6.93 8.12 -9.20
CA ARG A 145 6.98 6.66 -9.34
C ARG A 145 7.01 6.28 -10.81
N LEU A 146 8.20 6.07 -11.30
CA LEU A 146 8.49 5.83 -12.71
C LEU A 146 9.00 4.41 -12.92
N ALA A 147 8.48 3.71 -13.93
CA ALA A 147 8.90 2.36 -14.29
C ALA A 147 8.94 2.18 -15.81
N PRO A 148 9.84 1.33 -16.34
CA PRO A 148 9.79 0.89 -17.73
C PRO A 148 8.53 0.08 -18.03
N PHE A 149 8.10 0.14 -19.29
CA PHE A 149 6.94 -0.63 -19.74
C PHE A 149 7.20 -2.14 -19.62
N LYS A 150 6.22 -2.84 -19.04
CA LYS A 150 6.20 -4.31 -18.97
C LYS A 150 4.85 -4.78 -19.51
N PRO A 151 4.80 -5.83 -20.35
CA PRO A 151 3.55 -6.33 -20.95
C PRO A 151 2.67 -7.11 -19.95
N ARG A 152 2.65 -6.69 -18.69
CA ARG A 152 1.80 -7.27 -17.63
C ARG A 152 1.01 -6.15 -16.96
N ALA A 153 -0.17 -6.46 -16.44
CA ALA A 153 -1.10 -5.52 -15.79
C ALA A 153 -1.41 -4.28 -16.68
N THR A 154 -1.49 -4.50 -18.01
CA THR A 154 -1.81 -3.45 -18.97
C THR A 154 -3.31 -3.13 -19.03
N ASP A 155 -4.12 -3.94 -18.40
CA ASP A 155 -5.56 -3.80 -18.17
C ASP A 155 -5.91 -2.86 -17.02
N VAL A 156 -4.96 -2.63 -16.09
CA VAL A 156 -5.12 -1.70 -14.97
C VAL A 156 -4.43 -0.37 -15.30
N ASN A 157 -5.05 0.76 -14.98
CA ASN A 157 -4.43 2.07 -15.19
C ASN A 157 -3.31 2.33 -14.17
N VAL A 158 -2.35 3.21 -14.54
CA VAL A 158 -1.17 3.52 -13.72
C VAL A 158 -1.51 4.16 -12.37
N VAL A 159 -2.69 4.78 -12.24
CA VAL A 159 -3.12 5.41 -10.99
C VAL A 159 -3.42 4.34 -9.94
N LEU A 160 -4.20 3.31 -10.30
CA LEU A 160 -4.55 2.19 -9.40
C LEU A 160 -3.40 1.18 -9.23
N ASP A 161 -2.48 1.08 -10.20
CA ASP A 161 -1.35 0.16 -10.10
C ASP A 161 -0.16 0.75 -9.32
N LEU A 162 0.27 1.97 -9.70
CA LEU A 162 1.49 2.61 -9.17
C LEU A 162 1.20 3.81 -8.26
N MET A 163 0.37 4.77 -8.70
CA MET A 163 0.17 6.04 -7.97
C MET A 163 -0.49 5.83 -6.61
N ILE A 164 -1.33 4.82 -6.47
CA ILE A 164 -2.06 4.52 -5.22
C ILE A 164 -1.13 4.33 -4.02
N HIS A 165 0.08 3.83 -4.22
CA HIS A 165 1.08 3.69 -3.16
C HIS A 165 1.51 5.05 -2.61
N ASP A 166 1.77 6.02 -3.51
CA ASP A 166 2.18 7.36 -3.11
C ASP A 166 0.99 8.15 -2.54
N ILE A 167 -0.22 7.93 -3.08
CA ILE A 167 -1.46 8.50 -2.55
C ILE A 167 -1.66 8.07 -1.10
N ASP A 168 -1.54 6.77 -0.80
CA ASP A 168 -1.69 6.23 0.55
C ASP A 168 -0.70 6.87 1.53
N ILE A 169 0.59 6.91 1.18
CA ILE A 169 1.64 7.53 2.00
C ILE A 169 1.34 9.01 2.27
N ILE A 170 0.95 9.76 1.23
CA ILE A 170 0.65 11.19 1.34
C ILE A 170 -0.56 11.44 2.25
N LEU A 171 -1.63 10.66 2.09
CA LEU A 171 -2.84 10.79 2.91
C LEU A 171 -2.56 10.51 4.38
N ASP A 172 -1.74 9.51 4.69
CA ASP A 172 -1.32 9.23 6.07
C ASP A 172 -0.43 10.32 6.65
N MET A 173 0.50 10.84 5.86
CA MET A 173 1.44 11.86 6.32
C MET A 173 0.77 13.21 6.55
N VAL A 174 -0.14 13.62 5.66
CA VAL A 174 -0.78 14.94 5.70
C VAL A 174 -1.93 14.99 6.71
N ARG A 175 -2.67 13.89 6.87
CA ARG A 175 -3.78 13.73 7.84
C ARG A 175 -4.80 14.87 7.81
N SER A 176 -5.11 15.37 6.62
CA SER A 176 -6.09 16.43 6.38
C SER A 176 -7.01 16.02 5.22
N PRO A 177 -8.28 16.44 5.20
CA PRO A 177 -9.17 16.19 4.08
C PRO A 177 -8.64 16.76 2.77
N VAL A 178 -8.89 16.04 1.67
CA VAL A 178 -8.59 16.53 0.32
C VAL A 178 -9.59 17.62 -0.05
N LYS A 179 -9.09 18.84 -0.24
CA LYS A 179 -9.88 20.03 -0.61
C LYS A 179 -10.19 20.05 -2.12
N SER A 180 -9.17 19.83 -2.94
CA SER A 180 -9.31 19.85 -4.40
C SER A 180 -8.33 18.88 -5.07
N LEU A 181 -8.69 18.43 -6.28
CA LEU A 181 -7.89 17.56 -7.14
C LEU A 181 -7.86 18.11 -8.55
N ALA A 182 -6.68 18.16 -9.16
CA ALA A 182 -6.48 18.35 -10.58
C ALA A 182 -5.59 17.20 -11.09
N ALA A 183 -5.90 16.64 -12.25
CA ALA A 183 -5.12 15.53 -12.80
C ALA A 183 -5.11 15.55 -14.32
N SER A 184 -4.00 15.10 -14.89
CA SER A 184 -3.81 14.90 -16.33
C SER A 184 -3.12 13.57 -16.56
N GLY A 185 -3.32 12.95 -17.71
CA GLY A 185 -2.68 11.69 -18.04
C GLY A 185 -2.85 11.27 -19.49
N ALA A 186 -2.10 10.25 -19.90
CA ALA A 186 -2.12 9.77 -21.26
C ALA A 186 -2.04 8.24 -21.35
N GLN A 187 -2.68 7.71 -22.39
CA GLN A 187 -2.42 6.38 -22.95
C GLN A 187 -1.26 6.54 -23.93
N VAL A 188 -0.22 5.75 -23.81
CA VAL A 188 0.99 5.87 -24.65
C VAL A 188 1.30 4.55 -25.36
N LEU A 189 1.41 3.47 -24.62
CA LEU A 189 1.75 2.13 -25.12
C LEU A 189 0.65 1.10 -24.88
N SER A 190 -0.36 1.41 -24.07
CA SER A 190 -1.48 0.50 -23.78
C SER A 190 -2.84 1.20 -23.98
N GLN A 191 -3.91 0.44 -23.82
CA GLN A 191 -5.29 0.98 -23.87
C GLN A 191 -5.73 1.64 -22.55
N ALA A 192 -4.92 1.52 -21.49
CA ALA A 192 -5.16 2.17 -20.21
C ALA A 192 -4.30 3.44 -20.07
N ILE A 193 -4.48 4.20 -18.98
CA ILE A 193 -3.62 5.35 -18.66
C ILE A 193 -2.24 4.83 -18.28
N ASP A 194 -1.19 5.21 -19.03
CA ASP A 194 0.19 4.77 -18.84
C ASP A 194 1.04 5.77 -18.06
N ILE A 195 0.67 7.05 -18.10
CA ILE A 195 1.26 8.13 -17.33
C ILE A 195 0.16 9.03 -16.79
N ALA A 196 0.28 9.43 -15.53
CA ALA A 196 -0.60 10.40 -14.90
C ALA A 196 0.19 11.31 -13.97
N ASN A 197 -0.26 12.58 -13.91
CA ASN A 197 0.13 13.55 -12.91
C ASN A 197 -1.12 14.02 -12.18
N ALA A 198 -1.03 14.14 -10.87
CA ALA A 198 -2.08 14.65 -10.02
C ALA A 198 -1.55 15.73 -9.07
N ARG A 199 -2.33 16.81 -8.92
CA ARG A 199 -2.15 17.81 -7.87
C ARG A 199 -3.27 17.65 -6.85
N ILE A 200 -2.90 17.40 -5.60
CA ILE A 200 -3.80 17.18 -4.46
C ILE A 200 -3.62 18.37 -3.52
N GLU A 201 -4.67 19.14 -3.27
CA GLU A 201 -4.68 20.21 -2.30
C GLU A 201 -5.47 19.78 -1.07
N PHE A 202 -4.93 20.03 0.11
CA PHE A 202 -5.52 19.66 1.40
C PHE A 202 -6.11 20.88 2.11
N GLU A 203 -7.07 20.66 3.01
CA GLU A 203 -7.72 21.74 3.78
C GLU A 203 -6.74 22.46 4.69
N ASN A 204 -5.69 21.80 5.20
CA ASN A 204 -4.63 22.40 6.00
C ASN A 204 -3.63 23.24 5.18
N GLY A 205 -3.84 23.37 3.85
CA GLY A 205 -2.99 24.14 2.96
C GLY A 205 -1.81 23.36 2.35
N CYS A 206 -1.55 22.11 2.76
CA CYS A 206 -0.56 21.27 2.12
C CYS A 206 -0.95 20.98 0.66
N VAL A 207 0.04 20.90 -0.21
CA VAL A 207 -0.13 20.53 -1.62
C VAL A 207 0.79 19.38 -1.95
N ALA A 208 0.28 18.36 -2.64
CA ALA A 208 1.08 17.26 -3.18
C ALA A 208 0.97 17.18 -4.70
N ASN A 209 2.12 17.09 -5.38
CA ASN A 209 2.22 16.78 -6.80
C ASN A 209 2.74 15.34 -6.95
N VAL A 210 1.95 14.49 -7.61
CA VAL A 210 2.25 13.06 -7.75
C VAL A 210 2.31 12.71 -9.22
N THR A 211 3.43 12.14 -9.67
CA THR A 211 3.61 11.66 -11.03
C THR A 211 3.91 10.17 -11.04
N SER A 212 3.11 9.40 -11.77
CA SER A 212 3.34 7.98 -11.97
C SER A 212 3.33 7.62 -13.44
N SER A 213 4.33 6.83 -13.86
CA SER A 213 4.49 6.39 -15.24
C SER A 213 4.99 4.96 -15.29
N ARG A 214 4.40 4.15 -16.17
CA ARG A 214 4.90 2.82 -16.54
C ARG A 214 5.53 2.76 -17.92
N VAL A 215 5.79 3.93 -18.51
CA VAL A 215 6.41 4.08 -19.84
C VAL A 215 7.68 4.94 -19.80
N SER A 216 8.32 5.01 -18.65
CA SER A 216 9.57 5.76 -18.46
C SER A 216 10.78 4.89 -18.77
N MET A 217 11.86 5.51 -19.29
CA MET A 217 13.12 4.79 -19.56
C MET A 217 13.92 4.47 -18.30
N LYS A 218 13.65 5.16 -17.20
CA LYS A 218 14.29 4.95 -15.91
C LYS A 218 13.29 4.41 -14.89
N THR A 219 13.80 3.69 -13.88
CA THR A 219 13.06 3.38 -12.66
C THR A 219 13.38 4.43 -11.62
N GLU A 220 12.35 5.02 -11.01
CA GLU A 220 12.51 5.99 -9.93
C GLU A 220 11.32 5.86 -8.98
N ARG A 221 11.59 5.85 -7.68
CA ARG A 221 10.58 5.85 -6.63
C ARG A 221 11.06 6.81 -5.55
N LYS A 222 10.69 8.08 -5.69
CA LYS A 222 11.16 9.16 -4.79
C LYS A 222 10.02 10.03 -4.31
N MET A 223 10.12 10.44 -3.05
CA MET A 223 9.25 11.44 -2.48
C MET A 223 10.09 12.53 -1.81
N ARG A 224 9.74 13.79 -2.08
CA ARG A 224 10.35 14.97 -1.48
C ARG A 224 9.30 15.70 -0.67
N ILE A 225 9.62 16.01 0.57
CA ILE A 225 8.70 16.62 1.52
C ILE A 225 9.32 17.93 2.00
N PHE A 226 8.60 18.99 1.81
CA PHE A 226 9.00 20.34 2.21
C PHE A 226 8.10 20.77 3.36
N GLN A 227 8.71 21.08 4.49
CA GLN A 227 8.03 21.64 5.66
C GLN A 227 8.82 22.81 6.21
N GLN A 228 8.26 23.52 7.18
CA GLN A 228 8.97 24.66 7.75
C GLN A 228 10.34 24.23 8.30
N ASN A 229 11.39 24.90 7.86
CA ASN A 229 12.78 24.66 8.26
C ASN A 229 13.35 23.27 7.96
N ALA A 230 12.69 22.46 7.12
CA ALA A 230 13.21 21.16 6.73
C ALA A 230 12.80 20.75 5.31
N TYR A 231 13.74 20.09 4.64
CA TYR A 231 13.55 19.34 3.40
C TYR A 231 13.91 17.89 3.64
N ILE A 232 13.02 16.99 3.25
CA ILE A 232 13.18 15.54 3.44
C ILE A 232 13.06 14.87 2.09
N SER A 233 14.00 13.98 1.76
CA SER A 233 13.99 13.18 0.54
C SER A 233 14.00 11.68 0.89
N VAL A 234 13.00 10.96 0.41
CA VAL A 234 12.89 9.50 0.53
C VAL A 234 13.12 8.86 -0.82
N ASP A 235 14.11 7.98 -0.92
CA ASP A 235 14.35 7.13 -2.08
C ASP A 235 13.93 5.69 -1.73
N PHE A 236 12.71 5.32 -2.13
CA PHE A 236 12.15 3.98 -1.84
C PHE A 236 12.88 2.85 -2.55
N GLN A 237 13.50 3.15 -3.69
CA GLN A 237 14.21 2.15 -4.48
C GLN A 237 15.57 1.83 -3.88
N ASN A 238 16.32 2.86 -3.47
CA ASN A 238 17.64 2.73 -2.89
C ASN A 238 17.62 2.74 -1.36
N ARG A 239 16.42 2.79 -0.76
CA ARG A 239 16.22 2.76 0.69
C ARG A 239 16.99 3.87 1.41
N GLY A 240 17.02 5.05 0.80
CA GLY A 240 17.69 6.22 1.32
C GLY A 240 16.71 7.22 1.92
N LEU A 241 17.10 7.82 3.04
CA LEU A 241 16.43 8.94 3.66
C LEU A 241 17.46 10.07 3.85
N ALA A 242 17.19 11.24 3.32
CA ALA A 242 17.97 12.44 3.57
C ALA A 242 17.09 13.51 4.22
N VAL A 243 17.56 14.08 5.33
CA VAL A 243 16.86 15.14 6.07
C VAL A 243 17.79 16.33 6.17
N HIS A 244 17.40 17.45 5.56
CA HIS A 244 18.11 18.73 5.64
C HIS A 244 17.28 19.70 6.49
N ARG A 245 17.91 20.33 7.47
CA ARG A 245 17.25 21.26 8.40
C ARG A 245 18.02 22.55 8.53
N VAL A 246 17.30 23.62 8.77
CA VAL A 246 17.90 24.88 9.21
C VAL A 246 18.49 24.65 10.61
N GLY A 247 19.81 24.88 10.74
CA GLY A 247 20.55 24.80 12.00
C GLY A 247 20.29 26.01 12.89
N GLU A 248 20.81 25.93 14.12
CA GLU A 248 20.68 27.01 15.11
C GLU A 248 21.72 28.12 14.89
N ARG A 249 22.74 27.90 14.08
CA ARG A 249 23.84 28.84 13.83
C ARG A 249 23.68 29.50 12.48
N GLU A 250 24.26 30.66 12.33
CA GLU A 250 24.46 31.28 11.02
C GLU A 250 25.84 30.91 10.48
N MET A 251 25.87 30.46 9.21
CA MET A 251 27.10 30.22 8.46
C MET A 251 27.74 31.58 8.07
N PHE A 252 26.90 32.52 7.66
CA PHE A 252 27.21 33.93 7.41
C PHE A 252 26.06 34.79 7.87
N PRO A 253 26.26 36.11 8.12
CA PRO A 253 25.19 37.02 8.54
C PRO A 253 23.95 36.90 7.63
N GLY A 254 22.81 36.48 8.21
CA GLY A 254 21.55 36.26 7.49
C GLY A 254 21.44 34.95 6.68
N ILE A 255 22.47 34.08 6.72
CA ILE A 255 22.45 32.77 6.04
C ILE A 255 22.56 31.69 7.12
N PRO A 256 21.48 30.96 7.38
CA PRO A 256 21.51 29.88 8.37
C PRO A 256 22.40 28.71 7.92
N GLU A 257 22.97 28.02 8.88
CA GLU A 257 23.61 26.72 8.67
C GLU A 257 22.54 25.70 8.22
N ILE A 258 22.90 24.82 7.28
CA ILE A 258 22.07 23.69 6.90
C ILE A 258 22.72 22.42 7.46
N THR A 259 22.04 21.75 8.37
CA THR A 259 22.43 20.44 8.86
C THR A 259 21.82 19.36 7.99
N SER A 260 22.59 18.31 7.68
CA SER A 260 22.16 17.19 6.83
C SER A 260 22.37 15.88 7.57
N GLU A 261 21.36 15.05 7.57
CA GLU A 261 21.36 13.67 8.06
C GLU A 261 20.99 12.76 6.90
N GLU A 262 21.83 11.79 6.58
CA GLU A 262 21.56 10.79 5.56
C GLU A 262 21.59 9.39 6.18
N SER A 263 20.57 8.60 5.92
CA SER A 263 20.44 7.22 6.37
C SER A 263 20.19 6.32 5.18
N PHE A 264 20.91 5.19 5.14
CA PHE A 264 20.67 4.12 4.20
C PHE A 264 20.29 2.87 4.99
N PHE A 265 19.15 2.29 4.62
CA PHE A 265 18.63 1.13 5.31
C PHE A 265 19.05 -0.15 4.58
N GLU A 266 19.47 -1.15 5.32
CA GLU A 266 19.72 -2.49 4.76
C GLU A 266 18.43 -3.06 4.14
N GLU A 267 18.56 -4.15 3.39
CA GLU A 267 17.41 -4.83 2.79
C GLU A 267 16.46 -5.32 3.87
N SER A 268 15.39 -4.56 4.10
CA SER A 268 14.30 -4.94 4.98
C SER A 268 13.23 -5.68 4.19
N ASP A 269 12.74 -6.74 4.78
CA ASP A 269 11.61 -7.49 4.22
C ASP A 269 10.30 -6.81 4.62
N ALA A 270 9.85 -5.84 3.81
CA ALA A 270 8.65 -5.07 4.08
C ALA A 270 7.41 -5.98 4.21
N LEU A 271 7.31 -7.05 3.40
CA LEU A 271 6.20 -8.01 3.49
C LEU A 271 6.22 -8.79 4.82
N ARG A 272 7.41 -9.15 5.28
CA ARG A 272 7.56 -9.78 6.59
C ARG A 272 7.15 -8.81 7.71
N SER A 273 7.56 -7.56 7.62
CA SER A 273 7.18 -6.52 8.60
C SER A 273 5.67 -6.27 8.61
N GLU A 274 5.02 -6.24 7.45
CA GLU A 274 3.57 -6.12 7.31
C GLU A 274 2.82 -7.26 7.98
N ILE A 275 3.24 -8.50 7.73
CA ILE A 275 2.62 -9.69 8.33
C ILE A 275 2.85 -9.74 9.84
N ILE A 276 4.05 -9.37 10.30
CA ILE A 276 4.34 -9.26 11.75
C ILE A 276 3.42 -8.23 12.40
N ALA A 277 3.26 -7.04 11.82
CA ALA A 277 2.38 -6.00 12.34
C ALA A 277 0.91 -6.46 12.38
N PHE A 278 0.45 -7.18 11.36
CA PHE A 278 -0.88 -7.76 11.32
C PHE A 278 -1.09 -8.79 12.44
N LEU A 279 -0.14 -9.70 12.63
CA LEU A 279 -0.19 -10.69 13.72
C LEU A 279 -0.11 -10.04 15.11
N ASP A 280 0.71 -9.00 15.26
CA ASP A 280 0.85 -8.26 16.51
C ASP A 280 -0.45 -7.53 16.89
N ALA A 281 -1.12 -6.96 15.89
CA ALA A 281 -2.46 -6.37 16.08
C ALA A 281 -3.49 -7.40 16.54
N ILE A 282 -3.42 -8.65 16.03
CA ILE A 282 -4.32 -9.75 16.43
C ILE A 282 -3.99 -10.25 17.84
N GLN A 283 -2.71 -10.51 18.13
CA GLN A 283 -2.28 -11.22 19.33
C GLN A 283 -2.15 -10.30 20.55
N ASN A 284 -1.72 -9.06 20.32
CA ASN A 284 -1.33 -8.12 21.37
C ASN A 284 -2.18 -6.84 21.39
N GLY A 285 -3.12 -6.68 20.44
CA GLY A 285 -3.94 -5.48 20.31
C GLY A 285 -3.13 -4.23 19.88
N ALA A 286 -2.00 -4.44 19.19
CA ALA A 286 -1.24 -3.33 18.63
C ALA A 286 -2.08 -2.55 17.59
N PRO A 287 -1.81 -1.25 17.39
CA PRO A 287 -2.49 -0.48 16.35
C PRO A 287 -2.27 -1.08 14.96
N VAL A 288 -3.34 -1.16 14.17
CA VAL A 288 -3.24 -1.55 12.75
C VAL A 288 -2.56 -0.42 11.98
N ILE A 289 -1.44 -0.71 11.31
CA ILE A 289 -0.62 0.31 10.62
C ILE A 289 -1.32 0.82 9.37
N VAL A 290 -1.97 -0.06 8.60
CA VAL A 290 -2.74 0.28 7.40
C VAL A 290 -4.15 -0.27 7.56
N THR A 291 -5.05 0.58 7.98
CA THR A 291 -6.44 0.19 8.24
C THR A 291 -7.24 0.02 6.95
N GLY A 292 -8.40 -0.63 7.02
CA GLY A 292 -9.34 -0.67 5.91
C GLY A 292 -9.82 0.72 5.49
N GLU A 293 -9.92 1.67 6.44
CA GLU A 293 -10.25 3.07 6.17
C GLU A 293 -9.13 3.79 5.39
N ASP A 294 -7.85 3.47 5.67
CA ASP A 294 -6.72 3.97 4.88
C ASP A 294 -6.81 3.48 3.44
N GLY A 295 -7.03 2.18 3.25
CA GLY A 295 -7.23 1.59 1.93
C GLY A 295 -8.43 2.18 1.18
N GLN A 296 -9.53 2.46 1.88
CA GLN A 296 -10.70 3.13 1.31
C GLN A 296 -10.36 4.55 0.84
N ARG A 297 -9.67 5.37 1.65
CA ARG A 297 -9.29 6.75 1.29
C ARG A 297 -8.33 6.77 0.10
N ALA A 298 -7.36 5.85 0.07
CA ALA A 298 -6.43 5.72 -1.04
C ALA A 298 -7.16 5.34 -2.33
N LEU A 299 -8.07 4.36 -2.29
CA LEU A 299 -8.89 3.95 -3.42
C LEU A 299 -9.79 5.09 -3.92
N GLU A 300 -10.50 5.78 -3.02
CA GLU A 300 -11.38 6.90 -3.38
C GLU A 300 -10.61 8.00 -4.11
N THR A 301 -9.46 8.40 -3.58
CA THR A 301 -8.60 9.41 -4.18
C THR A 301 -8.09 8.95 -5.55
N ALA A 302 -7.66 7.70 -5.69
CA ALA A 302 -7.19 7.13 -6.95
C ALA A 302 -8.29 7.06 -8.02
N ILE A 303 -9.52 6.71 -7.65
CA ILE A 303 -10.68 6.72 -8.56
C ILE A 303 -10.98 8.14 -9.01
N ARG A 304 -11.05 9.12 -8.10
CA ARG A 304 -11.30 10.53 -8.44
C ARG A 304 -10.23 11.08 -9.41
N ILE A 305 -8.96 10.75 -9.20
CA ILE A 305 -7.86 11.12 -10.11
C ILE A 305 -8.08 10.45 -11.48
N THR A 306 -8.40 9.17 -11.52
CA THR A 306 -8.68 8.44 -12.75
C THR A 306 -9.82 9.08 -13.54
N ASP A 307 -10.91 9.43 -12.87
CA ASP A 307 -12.08 10.06 -13.49
C ASP A 307 -11.75 11.44 -14.09
N LEU A 308 -10.93 12.24 -13.41
CA LEU A 308 -10.47 13.52 -13.93
C LEU A 308 -9.66 13.33 -15.22
N VAL A 309 -8.69 12.42 -15.22
CA VAL A 309 -7.87 12.11 -16.42
C VAL A 309 -8.73 11.63 -17.59
N LEU A 310 -9.78 10.85 -17.33
CA LEU A 310 -10.67 10.33 -18.38
C LEU A 310 -11.63 11.39 -18.93
N ARG A 311 -12.09 12.34 -18.09
CA ARG A 311 -12.98 13.46 -18.52
C ARG A 311 -12.26 14.42 -19.46
N ASP A 312 -11.02 14.78 -19.16
CA ASP A 312 -10.22 15.70 -20.01
C ASP A 312 -10.05 15.16 -21.43
N LYS A 313 -10.01 13.83 -21.60
CA LYS A 313 -9.91 13.19 -22.94
C LYS A 313 -11.20 13.28 -23.76
N GLN A 314 -12.37 13.40 -23.14
CA GLN A 314 -13.64 13.54 -23.87
C GLN A 314 -13.82 14.94 -24.43
N VAL A 315 -13.13 15.95 -23.88
CA VAL A 315 -13.19 17.34 -24.35
C VAL A 315 -12.26 17.58 -25.55
N LEU A 316 -11.26 16.71 -25.76
CA LEU A 316 -10.26 16.85 -26.84
C LEU A 316 -10.55 15.98 -28.08
N ARG A 317 -11.72 15.31 -28.14
CA ARG A 317 -12.28 14.59 -29.29
C ARG A 317 -13.48 15.34 -29.87
#